data_b978dea5f8d28c8366eb797424a35af8
#
_entry.id   b978dea5f8d28c8366eb797424a35af8
#
_cell.length_a   1.000
_cell.length_b   1.000
_cell.length_c   1.000
_cell.angle_alpha   90.00
_cell.angle_beta   90.00
_cell.angle_gamma   90.00
#
_symmetry.space_group_name_H-M   'P 1'
#
loop_
_entity.id
_entity.type
_entity.pdbx_description
1 polymer ?
#
loop_
_entity_poly.entity_id
_entity_poly.type
_entity_poly.pdbx_seq_one_letter_code
_entity_poly.pdbx_strand_id
1 'polypeptide(L)'
;KGYTKEVPLEDIVKVGKKYNIPVLADLGSGTFLSLDKYNIPAELPVGDIVKKGPDIILFSGDKMLGGPQSGIILASKKMIDIIKSNSIYRTVRCDKITIAMLDQIISSYRKNGFSNLNLSLSLLARPREDLKKIAKSIFNEVPSKKINMFGLSIEESFVEAGSGSLP
;
A
#
# COMPACT_ATOMS: atom_id res chain seq x y z
N LYS A 1 14.30 14.74 -12.41
CA LYS A 1 12.90 14.97 -11.94
C LYS A 1 12.58 16.48 -11.74
N GLY A 2 13.22 17.40 -12.46
CA GLY A 2 13.13 18.85 -12.20
C GLY A 2 11.96 19.60 -12.81
N TYR A 3 11.04 18.97 -13.54
CA TYR A 3 10.00 19.64 -14.30
C TYR A 3 8.56 19.20 -14.01
N THR A 4 8.34 18.39 -12.98
CA THR A 4 7.00 17.94 -12.57
C THR A 4 6.53 18.75 -11.37
N LYS A 5 5.29 19.27 -11.44
CA LYS A 5 4.58 19.91 -10.35
C LYS A 5 3.33 19.11 -10.05
N GLU A 6 3.19 18.65 -8.82
CA GLU A 6 1.95 18.02 -8.38
C GLU A 6 0.86 19.06 -8.16
N VAL A 7 -0.35 18.76 -8.61
CA VAL A 7 -1.54 19.54 -8.34
C VAL A 7 -2.25 18.92 -7.14
N PRO A 8 -2.59 19.67 -6.09
CA PRO A 8 -3.34 19.16 -4.96
C PRO A 8 -4.66 18.49 -5.41
N LEU A 9 -4.97 17.31 -4.85
CA LEU A 9 -6.18 16.56 -5.23
C LEU A 9 -7.45 17.40 -5.03
N GLU A 10 -7.49 18.22 -3.99
CA GLU A 10 -8.62 19.12 -3.70
C GLU A 10 -8.88 20.11 -4.83
N ASP A 11 -7.84 20.57 -5.50
CA ASP A 11 -8.00 21.51 -6.63
C ASP A 11 -8.50 20.78 -7.87
N ILE A 12 -8.03 19.55 -8.11
CA ILE A 12 -8.56 18.68 -9.17
C ILE A 12 -10.05 18.38 -8.92
N VAL A 13 -10.43 18.07 -7.67
CA VAL A 13 -11.83 17.82 -7.28
C VAL A 13 -12.70 19.06 -7.50
N LYS A 14 -12.21 20.28 -7.18
CA LYS A 14 -12.94 21.52 -7.48
C LYS A 14 -13.21 21.69 -8.98
N VAL A 15 -12.20 21.40 -9.81
CA VAL A 15 -12.33 21.47 -11.28
C VAL A 15 -13.34 20.42 -11.77
N GLY A 16 -13.24 19.16 -11.29
CA GLY A 16 -14.18 18.12 -11.63
C GLY A 16 -15.62 18.52 -11.31
N LYS A 17 -15.87 19.02 -10.12
CA LYS A 17 -17.20 19.53 -9.72
C LYS A 17 -17.69 20.68 -10.60
N LYS A 18 -16.81 21.63 -10.94
CA LYS A 18 -17.16 22.77 -11.80
C LYS A 18 -17.63 22.33 -13.19
N TYR A 19 -17.03 21.31 -13.75
CA TYR A 19 -17.33 20.82 -15.10
C TYR A 19 -18.20 19.54 -15.12
N ASN A 20 -18.66 19.08 -13.95
CA ASN A 20 -19.43 17.83 -13.78
C ASN A 20 -18.71 16.60 -14.38
N ILE A 21 -17.39 16.53 -14.16
CA ILE A 21 -16.54 15.43 -14.60
C ILE A 21 -16.09 14.65 -13.37
N PRO A 22 -16.29 13.31 -13.32
CA PRO A 22 -15.83 12.50 -12.19
C PRO A 22 -14.30 12.54 -12.04
N VAL A 23 -13.84 12.67 -10.80
CA VAL A 23 -12.42 12.64 -10.44
C VAL A 23 -12.06 11.27 -9.89
N LEU A 24 -11.04 10.66 -10.49
CA LEU A 24 -10.48 9.39 -10.08
C LEU A 24 -9.11 9.63 -9.46
N ALA A 25 -8.90 9.10 -8.24
CA ALA A 25 -7.61 9.07 -7.55
C ALA A 25 -7.08 7.63 -7.54
N ASP A 26 -5.93 7.40 -8.18
CA ASP A 26 -5.22 6.13 -8.14
C ASP A 26 -4.06 6.25 -7.16
N LEU A 27 -4.16 5.54 -6.02
CA LEU A 27 -3.20 5.62 -4.94
C LEU A 27 -2.07 4.59 -5.08
N GLY A 28 -2.21 3.63 -5.97
CA GLY A 28 -1.24 2.56 -6.14
C GLY A 28 -1.14 1.63 -4.93
N SER A 29 -0.63 2.09 -3.78
CA SER A 29 -0.35 1.24 -2.61
C SER A 29 -1.50 1.09 -1.62
N GLY A 30 -2.26 2.15 -1.33
CA GLY A 30 -3.47 2.11 -0.52
C GLY A 30 -3.27 1.76 0.96
N THR A 31 -2.55 2.60 1.71
CA THR A 31 -2.44 2.42 3.16
C THR A 31 -3.72 2.81 3.90
N PHE A 32 -4.07 2.08 4.98
CA PHE A 32 -5.19 2.43 5.87
C PHE A 32 -4.74 3.17 7.13
N LEU A 33 -3.44 3.19 7.42
CA LEU A 33 -2.86 3.79 8.61
C LEU A 33 -1.86 4.87 8.21
N SER A 34 -1.75 5.93 9.03
CA SER A 34 -0.60 6.82 8.96
C SER A 34 0.66 6.06 9.37
N LEU A 35 1.67 6.11 8.53
CA LEU A 35 2.97 5.48 8.75
C LEU A 35 4.00 6.46 9.33
N ASP A 36 3.63 7.72 9.60
CA ASP A 36 4.51 8.76 10.13
C ASP A 36 5.19 8.34 11.44
N LYS A 37 4.43 7.66 12.32
CA LYS A 37 4.95 7.16 13.60
C LYS A 37 6.05 6.08 13.45
N TYR A 38 6.23 5.55 12.27
CA TYR A 38 7.29 4.59 11.93
C TYR A 38 8.42 5.23 11.14
N ASN A 39 8.41 6.57 10.97
CA ASN A 39 9.36 7.33 10.14
C ASN A 39 9.39 6.84 8.68
N ILE A 40 8.27 6.30 8.20
CA ILE A 40 8.11 5.91 6.81
C ILE A 40 7.41 7.07 6.13
N PRO A 41 8.07 7.78 5.18
CA PRO A 41 7.44 8.81 4.38
C PRO A 41 6.32 8.16 3.58
N ALA A 42 5.09 8.48 3.94
CA ALA A 42 3.95 7.70 3.53
C ALA A 42 3.02 8.48 2.60
N GLU A 43 2.39 7.74 1.70
CA GLU A 43 1.15 8.19 1.08
C GLU A 43 0.10 8.48 2.16
N LEU A 44 -0.78 9.43 1.87
CA LEU A 44 -1.91 9.70 2.74
C LEU A 44 -2.78 8.44 2.88
N PRO A 45 -3.25 8.14 4.11
CA PRO A 45 -4.19 7.04 4.30
C PRO A 45 -5.43 7.18 3.40
N VAL A 46 -5.94 6.06 2.91
CA VAL A 46 -7.15 6.03 2.07
C VAL A 46 -8.29 6.85 2.68
N GLY A 47 -8.47 6.78 4.01
CA GLY A 47 -9.48 7.55 4.73
C GLY A 47 -9.32 9.07 4.58
N ASP A 48 -8.09 9.57 4.49
CA ASP A 48 -7.83 11.00 4.30
C ASP A 48 -8.03 11.41 2.84
N ILE A 49 -7.73 10.52 1.90
CA ILE A 49 -8.07 10.74 0.49
C ILE A 49 -9.59 10.80 0.28
N VAL A 50 -10.35 9.92 0.95
CA VAL A 50 -11.83 9.98 0.93
C VAL A 50 -12.35 11.37 1.37
N LYS A 51 -11.76 11.96 2.41
CA LYS A 51 -12.13 13.30 2.90
C LYS A 51 -11.88 14.42 1.89
N LYS A 52 -10.91 14.25 0.98
CA LYS A 52 -10.61 15.20 -0.10
C LYS A 52 -11.66 15.18 -1.21
N GLY A 53 -12.52 14.16 -1.26
CA GLY A 53 -13.74 14.10 -2.05
C GLY A 53 -13.61 13.75 -3.53
N PRO A 54 -12.67 12.90 -3.97
CA PRO A 54 -12.73 12.33 -5.31
C PRO A 54 -13.94 11.41 -5.44
N ASP A 55 -14.41 11.19 -6.66
CA ASP A 55 -15.59 10.35 -6.93
C ASP A 55 -15.26 8.87 -6.92
N ILE A 56 -14.04 8.52 -7.30
CA ILE A 56 -13.52 7.15 -7.37
C ILE A 56 -12.11 7.12 -6.80
N ILE A 57 -11.82 6.14 -5.96
CA ILE A 57 -10.48 5.87 -5.43
C ILE A 57 -10.10 4.44 -5.79
N LEU A 58 -8.90 4.27 -6.35
CA LEU A 58 -8.33 2.97 -6.70
C LEU A 58 -7.08 2.70 -5.87
N PHE A 59 -6.88 1.46 -5.46
CA PHE A 59 -5.65 1.01 -4.83
C PHE A 59 -5.51 -0.51 -4.87
N SER A 60 -4.29 -0.99 -4.62
CA SER A 60 -3.96 -2.41 -4.61
C SER A 60 -4.25 -3.04 -3.24
N GLY A 61 -4.78 -4.27 -3.24
CA GLY A 61 -5.00 -5.05 -2.03
C GLY A 61 -3.75 -5.76 -1.51
N ASP A 62 -2.79 -6.07 -2.37
CA ASP A 62 -1.60 -6.87 -2.11
C ASP A 62 -0.34 -6.06 -1.77
N LYS A 63 -0.44 -4.73 -1.70
CA LYS A 63 0.67 -3.86 -1.32
C LYS A 63 0.58 -3.48 0.17
N MET A 64 0.40 -2.19 0.48
CA MET A 64 0.38 -1.68 1.85
C MET A 64 -0.80 -2.19 2.68
N LEU A 65 -1.92 -2.53 2.03
CA LEU A 65 -3.05 -3.18 2.72
C LEU A 65 -2.67 -4.55 3.29
N GLY A 66 -1.73 -5.28 2.65
CA GLY A 66 -1.25 -6.59 3.10
C GLY A 66 -2.22 -7.74 2.84
N GLY A 67 -3.14 -7.57 1.90
CA GLY A 67 -4.10 -8.59 1.48
C GLY A 67 -3.64 -9.40 0.26
N PRO A 68 -4.53 -10.18 -0.35
CA PRO A 68 -4.28 -10.88 -1.60
C PRO A 68 -4.23 -9.92 -2.78
N GLN A 69 -3.64 -10.37 -3.89
CA GLN A 69 -3.61 -9.61 -5.14
C GLN A 69 -5.03 -9.30 -5.60
N SER A 70 -5.34 -8.01 -5.63
CA SER A 70 -6.66 -7.49 -6.00
C SER A 70 -6.58 -5.99 -6.27
N GLY A 71 -7.45 -5.50 -7.14
CA GLY A 71 -7.73 -4.08 -7.29
C GLY A 71 -8.96 -3.71 -6.47
N ILE A 72 -8.87 -2.66 -5.68
CA ILE A 72 -9.98 -2.16 -4.84
C ILE A 72 -10.47 -0.84 -5.41
N ILE A 73 -11.77 -0.73 -5.57
CA ILE A 73 -12.46 0.47 -6.05
C ILE A 73 -13.40 0.97 -4.95
N LEU A 74 -13.17 2.18 -4.47
CA LEU A 74 -14.08 2.89 -3.59
C LEU A 74 -14.79 3.99 -4.37
N ALA A 75 -16.11 4.00 -4.32
CA ALA A 75 -16.94 5.03 -4.95
C ALA A 75 -18.35 5.03 -4.34
N SER A 76 -19.19 5.99 -4.76
CA SER A 76 -20.60 5.99 -4.41
C SER A 76 -21.29 4.72 -4.93
N LYS A 77 -22.40 4.30 -4.26
CA LYS A 77 -23.20 3.15 -4.70
C LYS A 77 -23.60 3.25 -6.18
N LYS A 78 -24.05 4.44 -6.60
CA LYS A 78 -24.44 4.70 -8.00
C LYS A 78 -23.29 4.41 -8.97
N MET A 79 -22.08 4.86 -8.65
CA MET A 79 -20.91 4.66 -9.51
C MET A 79 -20.50 3.19 -9.54
N ILE A 80 -20.52 2.51 -8.39
CA ILE A 80 -20.23 1.06 -8.29
C ILE A 80 -21.26 0.25 -9.10
N ASP A 81 -22.52 0.60 -9.07
CA ASP A 81 -23.57 -0.11 -9.85
C ASP A 81 -23.32 0.05 -11.37
N ILE A 82 -22.88 1.23 -11.82
CA ILE A 82 -22.48 1.47 -13.22
C ILE A 82 -21.27 0.59 -13.59
N ILE A 83 -20.22 0.58 -12.76
CA ILE A 83 -19.02 -0.24 -13.00
C ILE A 83 -19.39 -1.72 -13.09
N LYS A 84 -20.23 -2.21 -12.17
CA LYS A 84 -20.68 -3.62 -12.15
C LYS A 84 -21.54 -4.02 -13.33
N SER A 85 -22.24 -3.08 -13.97
CA SER A 85 -23.07 -3.33 -15.14
C SER A 85 -22.24 -3.54 -16.42
N ASN A 86 -20.97 -3.13 -16.42
CA ASN A 86 -20.06 -3.33 -17.55
C ASN A 86 -19.68 -4.80 -17.68
N SER A 87 -19.71 -5.34 -18.89
CA SER A 87 -19.39 -6.76 -19.17
C SER A 87 -17.96 -7.14 -18.76
N ILE A 88 -17.00 -6.20 -18.84
CA ILE A 88 -15.61 -6.41 -18.43
C ILE A 88 -15.51 -6.73 -16.93
N TYR A 89 -16.39 -6.16 -16.09
CA TYR A 89 -16.37 -6.46 -14.64
C TYR A 89 -16.45 -7.95 -14.36
N ARG A 90 -17.20 -8.73 -15.17
CA ARG A 90 -17.33 -10.17 -14.98
C ARG A 90 -16.00 -10.91 -15.20
N THR A 91 -15.15 -10.43 -16.10
CA THR A 91 -13.86 -11.05 -16.42
C THR A 91 -12.78 -10.77 -15.37
N VAL A 92 -12.84 -9.62 -14.70
CA VAL A 92 -11.88 -9.17 -13.69
C VAL A 92 -12.34 -9.39 -12.25
N ARG A 93 -13.51 -10.00 -12.06
CA ARG A 93 -14.09 -10.22 -10.72
C ARG A 93 -13.26 -11.19 -9.90
N CYS A 94 -12.89 -10.79 -8.69
CA CYS A 94 -12.23 -11.67 -7.72
C CYS A 94 -13.08 -12.88 -7.36
N ASP A 95 -12.42 -14.00 -7.07
CA ASP A 95 -13.04 -15.20 -6.54
C ASP A 95 -13.42 -15.05 -5.05
N LYS A 96 -14.13 -16.06 -4.52
CA LYS A 96 -14.63 -16.05 -3.15
C LYS A 96 -13.49 -16.13 -2.11
N ILE A 97 -12.38 -16.79 -2.44
CA ILE A 97 -11.23 -16.94 -1.54
C ILE A 97 -10.55 -15.59 -1.36
N THR A 98 -10.27 -14.90 -2.47
CA THR A 98 -9.71 -13.54 -2.47
C THR A 98 -10.58 -12.59 -1.65
N ILE A 99 -11.91 -12.64 -1.82
CA ILE A 99 -12.84 -11.81 -1.04
C ILE A 99 -12.80 -12.14 0.45
N ALA A 100 -12.77 -13.44 0.82
CA ALA A 100 -12.69 -13.86 2.22
C ALA A 100 -11.37 -13.43 2.88
N MET A 101 -10.25 -13.51 2.16
CA MET A 101 -8.95 -13.03 2.65
C MET A 101 -8.96 -11.52 2.85
N LEU A 102 -9.52 -10.75 1.92
CA LEU A 102 -9.68 -9.29 2.06
C LEU A 102 -10.53 -8.93 3.26
N ASP A 103 -11.65 -9.65 3.49
CA ASP A 103 -12.51 -9.43 4.66
C ASP A 103 -11.74 -9.62 5.98
N GLN A 104 -10.92 -10.67 6.08
CA GLN A 104 -10.07 -10.91 7.26
C GLN A 104 -9.06 -9.79 7.48
N ILE A 105 -8.38 -9.33 6.43
CA ILE A 105 -7.41 -8.23 6.52
C ILE A 105 -8.09 -6.93 6.94
N ILE A 106 -9.19 -6.55 6.28
CA ILE A 106 -9.94 -5.33 6.61
C ILE A 106 -10.50 -5.40 8.04
N SER A 107 -10.99 -6.57 8.46
CA SER A 107 -11.47 -6.80 9.82
C SER A 107 -10.36 -6.65 10.86
N SER A 108 -9.12 -7.01 10.54
CA SER A 108 -7.98 -6.83 11.43
C SER A 108 -7.69 -5.34 11.71
N TYR A 109 -7.79 -4.50 10.69
CA TYR A 109 -7.65 -3.04 10.85
C TYR A 109 -8.75 -2.43 11.74
N ARG A 110 -9.97 -2.99 11.71
CA ARG A 110 -11.09 -2.52 12.54
C ARG A 110 -10.95 -2.89 14.00
N LYS A 111 -10.35 -4.04 14.31
CA LYS A 111 -10.32 -4.58 15.68
C LYS A 111 -9.24 -3.98 16.56
N ASN A 112 -8.04 -3.68 16.05
CA ASN A 112 -6.97 -3.07 16.86
C ASN A 112 -5.85 -2.45 16.02
N GLY A 113 -6.15 -1.95 14.86
CA GLY A 113 -5.17 -1.29 14.01
C GLY A 113 -4.12 -2.27 13.50
N PHE A 114 -2.95 -2.17 14.01
CA PHE A 114 -1.78 -2.90 13.59
C PHE A 114 -1.72 -4.28 14.25
N SER A 115 -2.30 -5.28 13.65
CA SER A 115 -2.21 -6.64 14.18
C SER A 115 -1.07 -7.42 13.51
N ASN A 116 -0.56 -8.47 14.21
CA ASN A 116 0.43 -9.41 13.68
C ASN A 116 -0.01 -10.13 12.39
N LEU A 117 -1.23 -9.89 11.91
CA LEU A 117 -1.77 -10.46 10.69
C LEU A 117 -1.31 -9.71 9.43
N ASN A 118 -0.86 -8.45 9.54
CA ASN A 118 -0.33 -7.70 8.39
C ASN A 118 1.19 -7.81 8.34
N LEU A 119 1.68 -8.82 7.63
CA LEU A 119 3.11 -9.08 7.51
C LEU A 119 3.85 -7.90 6.86
N SER A 120 3.31 -7.30 5.79
CA SER A 120 3.94 -6.19 5.08
C SER A 120 4.22 -5.01 6.02
N LEU A 121 3.21 -4.58 6.77
CA LEU A 121 3.36 -3.50 7.74
C LEU A 121 4.25 -3.88 8.92
N SER A 122 4.20 -5.13 9.38
CA SER A 122 5.06 -5.59 10.48
C SER A 122 6.53 -5.61 10.09
N LEU A 123 6.84 -5.93 8.83
CA LEU A 123 8.20 -5.90 8.30
C LEU A 123 8.69 -4.46 8.14
N LEU A 124 7.87 -3.57 7.59
CA LEU A 124 8.20 -2.16 7.42
C LEU A 124 8.40 -1.44 8.75
N ALA A 125 7.58 -1.76 9.77
CA ALA A 125 7.66 -1.16 11.10
C ALA A 125 8.76 -1.76 11.98
N ARG A 126 9.50 -2.77 11.51
CA ARG A 126 10.51 -3.45 12.31
C ARG A 126 11.66 -2.51 12.63
N PRO A 127 12.06 -2.36 13.92
CA PRO A 127 13.16 -1.51 14.31
C PRO A 127 14.47 -1.92 13.61
N ARG A 128 15.24 -0.93 13.16
CA ARG A 128 16.55 -1.14 12.53
C ARG A 128 17.50 -2.02 13.35
N GLU A 129 17.49 -1.83 14.66
CA GLU A 129 18.33 -2.61 15.58
C GLU A 129 17.99 -4.11 15.55
N ASP A 130 16.72 -4.46 15.37
CA ASP A 130 16.32 -5.86 15.28
C ASP A 130 16.74 -6.47 13.92
N LEU A 131 16.66 -5.70 12.83
CA LEU A 131 17.21 -6.13 11.54
C LEU A 131 18.72 -6.34 11.63
N LYS A 132 19.44 -5.46 12.31
CA LYS A 132 20.89 -5.57 12.54
C LYS A 132 21.26 -6.81 13.36
N LYS A 133 20.47 -7.15 14.38
CA LYS A 133 20.66 -8.40 15.16
C LYS A 133 20.47 -9.63 14.26
N ILE A 134 19.40 -9.65 13.45
CA ILE A 134 19.12 -10.75 12.53
C ILE A 134 20.25 -10.89 11.51
N ALA A 135 20.68 -9.79 10.90
CA ALA A 135 21.78 -9.81 9.93
C ALA A 135 23.07 -10.35 10.55
N LYS A 136 23.40 -9.92 11.76
CA LYS A 136 24.58 -10.44 12.50
C LYS A 136 24.45 -11.94 12.80
N SER A 137 23.26 -12.39 13.22
CA SER A 137 23.02 -13.81 13.48
C SER A 137 23.27 -14.64 12.23
N ILE A 138 22.68 -14.25 11.09
CA ILE A 138 22.88 -14.93 9.80
C ILE A 138 24.35 -14.91 9.41
N PHE A 139 25.01 -13.75 9.54
CA PHE A 139 26.42 -13.60 9.15
C PHE A 139 27.35 -14.50 9.97
N ASN A 140 27.09 -14.66 11.27
CA ASN A 140 27.86 -15.52 12.16
C ASN A 140 27.71 -17.02 11.85
N GLU A 141 26.63 -17.44 11.17
CA GLU A 141 26.44 -18.80 10.71
C GLU A 141 27.17 -19.11 9.40
N VAL A 142 27.65 -18.08 8.69
CA VAL A 142 28.39 -18.27 7.44
C VAL A 142 29.85 -18.63 7.73
N PRO A 143 30.35 -19.76 7.19
CA PRO A 143 31.76 -20.14 7.37
C PRO A 143 32.72 -19.03 6.92
N SER A 144 33.75 -18.72 7.72
CA SER A 144 34.72 -17.66 7.45
C SER A 144 35.37 -17.78 6.08
N LYS A 145 35.60 -19.00 5.60
CA LYS A 145 36.11 -19.27 4.25
C LYS A 145 35.19 -18.70 3.15
N LYS A 146 33.86 -18.80 3.33
CA LYS A 146 32.89 -18.27 2.38
C LYS A 146 32.80 -16.74 2.47
N ILE A 147 32.88 -16.19 3.69
CA ILE A 147 32.90 -14.74 3.88
C ILE A 147 34.04 -14.12 3.09
N ASN A 148 35.26 -14.65 3.26
CA ASN A 148 36.45 -14.13 2.56
C ASN A 148 36.40 -14.41 1.04
N MET A 149 35.92 -15.58 0.63
CA MET A 149 35.85 -15.97 -0.79
C MET A 149 34.88 -15.07 -1.58
N PHE A 150 33.76 -14.67 -1.00
CA PHE A 150 32.72 -13.88 -1.67
C PHE A 150 32.72 -12.41 -1.25
N GLY A 151 33.61 -11.98 -0.37
CA GLY A 151 33.67 -10.60 0.11
C GLY A 151 32.36 -10.15 0.79
N LEU A 152 31.75 -11.01 1.63
CA LEU A 152 30.46 -10.73 2.26
C LEU A 152 30.61 -9.67 3.34
N SER A 153 29.74 -8.70 3.35
CA SER A 153 29.62 -7.66 4.39
C SER A 153 28.17 -7.43 4.79
N ILE A 154 27.95 -6.83 5.95
CA ILE A 154 26.64 -6.32 6.36
C ILE A 154 26.66 -4.81 6.15
N GLU A 155 25.78 -4.34 5.28
CA GLU A 155 25.68 -2.91 4.96
C GLU A 155 24.27 -2.39 5.21
N GLU A 156 24.19 -1.08 5.43
CA GLU A 156 22.91 -0.39 5.52
C GLU A 156 22.42 -0.10 4.11
N SER A 157 21.14 -0.37 3.88
CA SER A 157 20.50 -0.13 2.60
C SER A 157 19.09 0.43 2.78
N PHE A 158 18.58 1.04 1.74
CA PHE A 158 17.19 1.49 1.66
C PHE A 158 16.40 0.50 0.82
N VAL A 159 15.16 0.27 1.22
CA VAL A 159 14.23 -0.60 0.50
C VAL A 159 13.05 0.25 0.03
N GLU A 160 12.76 0.17 -1.26
CA GLU A 160 11.55 0.76 -1.81
C GLU A 160 10.36 -0.16 -1.52
N ALA A 161 9.27 0.40 -1.00
CA ALA A 161 8.03 -0.31 -0.74
C ALA A 161 6.92 0.16 -1.69
N GLY A 162 5.82 -0.60 -1.76
CA GLY A 162 4.65 -0.20 -2.55
C GLY A 162 4.90 -0.07 -4.06
N SER A 163 5.79 -0.90 -4.64
CA SER A 163 6.20 -0.83 -6.06
C SER A 163 6.92 0.48 -6.41
N GLY A 164 7.78 0.97 -5.52
CA GLY A 164 8.56 2.20 -5.72
C GLY A 164 7.77 3.48 -5.47
N SER A 165 6.58 3.38 -4.86
CA SER A 165 5.80 4.55 -4.45
C SER A 165 6.26 5.11 -3.10
N LEU A 166 6.98 4.32 -2.32
CA LEU A 166 7.60 4.72 -1.05
C LEU A 166 9.11 4.55 -1.14
N PRO A 167 9.89 5.56 -0.73
CA PRO A 167 11.36 5.48 -0.67
C PRO A 167 11.85 4.54 0.41
#